data_40d1a4b8031ea0163b6d47b93df89127
#
_entry.id   40d1a4b8031ea0163b6d47b93df89127
#
_cell.length_a   1.000
_cell.length_b   1.000
_cell.length_c   1.000
_cell.angle_alpha   90.00
_cell.angle_beta   90.00
_cell.angle_gamma   90.00
#
_symmetry.space_group_name_H-M   'P 1'
#
loop_
_entity.id
_entity.type
_entity.pdbx_description
1 polymer ?
#
loop_
_entity_poly.entity_id
_entity_poly.type
_entity_poly.pdbx_seq_one_letter_code
_entity_poly.pdbx_strand_id
1 'polypeptide(L)'
;MSMQPLKVENLYHKYGIVEVLNNISLSVQRGETLALVGPSGCGKSTLLHIIAGLLTQSEGRVEQPFARLACMFQSPRLLPWKSALDNIALGLKARRISKQQRQQQAGELARQLGLSADDLLKYPHELSGGMQSRVALARALLVEPELLLLDEPFSALDIGLKLELYQLLRRYVERKNTTVIMITHDLMEAVRLADNILMMAPEPGRILAEFPLTQPHAQRDDNWIYRTSVELMQQPMVRLGFELDGIGIGQQELPQPVAHGGCAP
;
A
#
# COMPACT_ATOMS: atom_id res chain seq x y z
N MET A 1 0.73 -20.42 18.36
CA MET A 1 0.09 -19.11 18.54
C MET A 1 -0.70 -18.82 17.27
N SER A 2 -2.02 -18.71 17.34
CA SER A 2 -2.84 -18.33 16.19
C SER A 2 -2.42 -16.94 15.72
N MET A 3 -1.92 -16.87 14.49
CA MET A 3 -1.49 -15.61 13.90
C MET A 3 -2.73 -14.82 13.50
N GLN A 4 -3.12 -13.85 14.32
CA GLN A 4 -4.31 -13.04 14.07
C GLN A 4 -4.11 -12.17 12.82
N PRO A 5 -5.12 -12.10 11.93
CA PRO A 5 -5.12 -11.18 10.79
C PRO A 5 -5.29 -9.72 11.25
N LEU A 6 -4.94 -8.78 10.39
CA LEU A 6 -5.44 -7.41 10.50
C LEU A 6 -6.93 -7.43 10.16
N LYS A 7 -7.76 -6.76 10.97
CA LYS A 7 -9.19 -6.61 10.72
C LYS A 7 -9.61 -5.16 10.84
N VAL A 8 -10.46 -4.75 9.94
CA VAL A 8 -11.21 -3.50 9.98
C VAL A 8 -12.69 -3.87 9.95
N GLU A 9 -13.46 -3.39 10.89
CA GLU A 9 -14.87 -3.75 11.04
C GLU A 9 -15.75 -2.51 11.15
N ASN A 10 -16.68 -2.36 10.21
CA ASN A 10 -17.69 -1.29 10.16
C ASN A 10 -17.08 0.10 10.41
N LEU A 11 -15.97 0.40 9.73
CA LEU A 11 -15.23 1.64 9.95
C LEU A 11 -15.89 2.80 9.20
N TYR A 12 -16.12 3.88 9.94
CA TYR A 12 -16.58 5.18 9.42
C TYR A 12 -15.57 6.26 9.80
N HIS A 13 -15.41 7.23 8.93
CA HIS A 13 -14.58 8.40 9.25
C HIS A 13 -15.10 9.68 8.58
N LYS A 14 -15.08 10.78 9.36
CA LYS A 14 -15.50 12.11 8.93
C LYS A 14 -14.43 13.15 9.28
N TYR A 15 -14.21 14.09 8.37
CA TYR A 15 -13.49 15.33 8.67
C TYR A 15 -14.54 16.45 8.86
N GLY A 16 -14.78 16.83 10.13
CA GLY A 16 -15.87 17.72 10.45
C GLY A 16 -17.23 17.12 10.07
N ILE A 17 -17.93 17.75 9.12
CA ILE A 17 -19.24 17.29 8.63
C ILE A 17 -19.13 16.41 7.36
N VAL A 18 -17.94 16.33 6.75
CA VAL A 18 -17.73 15.58 5.50
C VAL A 18 -17.39 14.13 5.81
N GLU A 19 -18.26 13.22 5.39
CA GLU A 19 -18.03 11.79 5.48
C GLU A 19 -17.07 11.34 4.38
N VAL A 20 -15.93 10.75 4.79
CA VAL A 20 -14.87 10.32 3.87
C VAL A 20 -14.86 8.81 3.72
N LEU A 21 -15.15 8.05 4.79
CA LEU A 21 -15.24 6.59 4.76
C LEU A 21 -16.58 6.14 5.34
N ASN A 22 -17.23 5.21 4.65
CA ASN A 22 -18.53 4.69 5.05
C ASN A 22 -18.50 3.15 5.06
N ASN A 23 -18.71 2.57 6.24
CA ASN A 23 -18.87 1.13 6.45
C ASN A 23 -17.77 0.28 5.80
N ILE A 24 -16.52 0.62 6.03
CA ILE A 24 -15.37 -0.17 5.53
C ILE A 24 -15.15 -1.38 6.42
N SER A 25 -15.19 -2.57 5.82
CA SER A 25 -14.81 -3.81 6.48
C SER A 25 -13.87 -4.60 5.58
N LEU A 26 -12.72 -5.03 6.12
CA LEU A 26 -11.73 -5.83 5.41
C LEU A 26 -10.89 -6.68 6.38
N SER A 27 -10.28 -7.73 5.86
CA SER A 27 -9.32 -8.55 6.61
C SER A 27 -8.10 -8.82 5.75
N VAL A 28 -6.91 -8.80 6.36
CA VAL A 28 -5.64 -9.10 5.68
C VAL A 28 -4.88 -10.13 6.49
N GLN A 29 -4.57 -11.26 5.88
CA GLN A 29 -3.83 -12.33 6.53
C GLN A 29 -2.35 -11.97 6.68
N ARG A 30 -1.65 -12.61 7.62
CA ARG A 30 -0.20 -12.41 7.73
C ARG A 30 0.51 -12.90 6.47
N GLY A 31 1.42 -12.07 5.96
CA GLY A 31 2.18 -12.34 4.73
C GLY A 31 1.39 -12.07 3.44
N GLU A 32 0.12 -11.68 3.54
CA GLU A 32 -0.71 -11.30 2.40
C GLU A 32 -0.39 -9.87 1.93
N THR A 33 -0.46 -9.66 0.63
CA THR A 33 -0.42 -8.34 0.01
C THR A 33 -1.81 -7.96 -0.49
N LEU A 34 -2.40 -6.93 0.13
CA LEU A 34 -3.67 -6.33 -0.28
C LEU A 34 -3.42 -5.05 -1.06
N ALA A 35 -4.01 -4.93 -2.25
CA ALA A 35 -4.06 -3.67 -2.99
C ALA A 35 -5.41 -2.97 -2.82
N LEU A 36 -5.36 -1.69 -2.43
CA LEU A 36 -6.52 -0.78 -2.44
C LEU A 36 -6.48 0.03 -3.73
N VAL A 37 -7.48 -0.14 -4.58
CA VAL A 37 -7.56 0.51 -5.89
C VAL A 37 -8.83 1.36 -5.96
N GLY A 38 -8.78 2.47 -6.68
CA GLY A 38 -9.91 3.38 -6.84
C GLY A 38 -9.48 4.78 -7.20
N PRO A 39 -10.42 5.69 -7.54
CA PRO A 39 -10.12 7.05 -7.98
C PRO A 39 -9.49 7.90 -6.88
N SER A 40 -8.90 9.01 -7.28
CA SER A 40 -8.38 9.99 -6.32
C SER A 40 -9.50 10.54 -5.45
N GLY A 41 -9.21 10.74 -4.16
CA GLY A 41 -10.21 11.28 -3.21
C GLY A 41 -11.17 10.24 -2.60
N CYS A 42 -11.18 8.98 -3.03
CA CYS A 42 -12.08 7.96 -2.46
C CYS A 42 -11.69 7.46 -1.04
N GLY A 43 -10.76 8.12 -0.36
CA GLY A 43 -10.46 7.84 1.05
C GLY A 43 -9.38 6.77 1.30
N LYS A 44 -8.68 6.22 0.29
CA LYS A 44 -7.65 5.18 0.45
C LYS A 44 -6.55 5.59 1.44
N SER A 45 -5.96 6.77 1.27
CA SER A 45 -4.92 7.28 2.17
C SER A 45 -5.44 7.52 3.58
N THR A 46 -6.70 7.96 3.73
CA THR A 46 -7.36 8.11 5.03
C THR A 46 -7.49 6.76 5.72
N LEU A 47 -7.96 5.73 5.01
CA LEU A 47 -8.05 4.36 5.54
C LEU A 47 -6.67 3.83 5.95
N LEU A 48 -5.66 4.02 5.11
CA LEU A 48 -4.29 3.61 5.39
C LEU A 48 -3.73 4.32 6.65
N HIS A 49 -4.01 5.62 6.81
CA HIS A 49 -3.60 6.38 8.01
C HIS A 49 -4.31 5.90 9.28
N ILE A 50 -5.57 5.50 9.19
CA ILE A 50 -6.32 4.92 10.32
C ILE A 50 -5.72 3.56 10.70
N ILE A 51 -5.45 2.68 9.73
CA ILE A 51 -4.79 1.39 9.95
C ILE A 51 -3.40 1.58 10.58
N ALA A 52 -2.69 2.64 10.18
CA ALA A 52 -1.40 3.00 10.75
C ALA A 52 -1.47 3.55 12.19
N GLY A 53 -2.67 3.84 12.71
CA GLY A 53 -2.86 4.51 14.00
C GLY A 53 -2.48 5.99 13.99
N LEU A 54 -2.38 6.61 12.80
CA LEU A 54 -2.07 8.03 12.62
C LEU A 54 -3.32 8.91 12.65
N LEU A 55 -4.48 8.30 12.40
CA LEU A 55 -5.80 8.92 12.52
C LEU A 55 -6.71 8.01 13.34
N THR A 56 -7.61 8.60 14.09
CA THR A 56 -8.65 7.87 14.82
C THR A 56 -9.91 7.83 13.96
N GLN A 57 -10.50 6.67 13.80
CA GLN A 57 -11.78 6.50 13.12
C GLN A 57 -12.91 7.16 13.92
N SER A 58 -13.99 7.57 13.23
CA SER A 58 -15.18 8.11 13.90
C SER A 58 -15.99 6.99 14.57
N GLU A 59 -16.16 5.86 13.89
CA GLU A 59 -16.87 4.69 14.37
C GLU A 59 -16.20 3.41 13.83
N GLY A 60 -16.56 2.26 14.40
CA GLY A 60 -16.02 0.95 14.00
C GLY A 60 -14.73 0.59 14.73
N ARG A 61 -14.06 -0.46 14.27
CA ARG A 61 -12.90 -1.02 14.95
C ARG A 61 -11.78 -1.39 13.98
N VAL A 62 -10.53 -1.18 14.42
CA VAL A 62 -9.33 -1.68 13.76
C VAL A 62 -8.56 -2.55 14.73
N GLU A 63 -8.38 -3.83 14.38
CA GLU A 63 -7.52 -4.78 15.08
C GLU A 63 -6.24 -4.97 14.29
N GLN A 64 -5.15 -4.39 14.78
CA GLN A 64 -3.85 -4.46 14.14
C GLN A 64 -2.87 -5.19 15.07
N PRO A 65 -2.56 -6.48 14.81
CA PRO A 65 -1.79 -7.33 15.72
C PRO A 65 -0.28 -7.29 15.46
N PHE A 66 0.22 -6.34 14.67
CA PHE A 66 1.64 -6.27 14.27
C PHE A 66 2.44 -5.35 15.19
N ALA A 67 3.55 -5.85 15.71
CA ALA A 67 4.42 -5.07 16.61
C ALA A 67 5.29 -4.04 15.86
N ARG A 68 5.62 -4.33 14.59
CA ARG A 68 6.44 -3.46 13.75
C ARG A 68 5.68 -3.06 12.49
N LEU A 69 5.36 -1.80 12.43
CA LEU A 69 4.68 -1.17 11.31
C LEU A 69 5.60 -0.14 10.65
N ALA A 70 5.59 -0.09 9.33
CA ALA A 70 6.22 0.98 8.57
C ALA A 70 5.25 1.54 7.52
N CYS A 71 5.33 2.86 7.30
CA CYS A 71 4.54 3.55 6.30
C CYS A 71 5.46 4.25 5.28
N MET A 72 5.10 4.16 4.01
CA MET A 72 5.56 5.04 2.97
C MET A 72 4.36 5.85 2.47
N PHE A 73 4.44 7.17 2.59
CA PHE A 73 3.39 8.09 2.16
C PHE A 73 3.58 8.47 0.69
N GLN A 74 2.55 8.89 0.02
CA GLN A 74 2.56 9.38 -1.36
C GLN A 74 3.65 10.47 -1.57
N SER A 75 3.73 11.44 -0.65
CA SER A 75 4.89 12.32 -0.54
C SER A 75 5.97 11.63 0.30
N PRO A 76 7.23 11.54 -0.12
CA PRO A 76 8.30 10.80 0.57
C PRO A 76 8.58 11.23 2.01
N ARG A 77 8.19 12.45 2.39
CA ARG A 77 8.36 13.04 3.75
C ARG A 77 9.74 12.77 4.32
N LEU A 78 10.77 13.02 3.52
CA LEU A 78 12.15 12.96 3.97
C LEU A 78 12.47 14.14 4.87
N LEU A 79 13.34 13.92 5.87
CA LEU A 79 13.82 15.00 6.73
C LEU A 79 14.80 15.88 5.91
N PRO A 80 14.46 17.15 5.63
CA PRO A 80 15.24 17.98 4.69
C PRO A 80 16.65 18.30 5.18
N TRP A 81 16.91 18.23 6.48
CA TRP A 81 18.22 18.47 7.10
C TRP A 81 19.07 17.20 7.27
N LYS A 82 18.63 16.06 6.71
CA LYS A 82 19.35 14.78 6.75
C LYS A 82 19.68 14.33 5.34
N SER A 83 20.85 13.72 5.18
CA SER A 83 21.21 13.04 3.93
C SER A 83 20.28 11.88 3.64
N ALA A 84 20.28 11.36 2.41
CA ALA A 84 19.55 10.16 2.02
C ALA A 84 19.90 8.97 2.94
N LEU A 85 21.18 8.73 3.20
CA LEU A 85 21.66 7.69 4.09
C LEU A 85 21.08 7.82 5.52
N ASP A 86 21.12 9.03 6.07
CA ASP A 86 20.61 9.29 7.42
C ASP A 86 19.07 9.22 7.50
N ASN A 87 18.36 9.56 6.40
CA ASN A 87 16.92 9.34 6.29
C ASN A 87 16.59 7.86 6.31
N ILE A 88 17.29 7.04 5.53
CA ILE A 88 17.08 5.58 5.51
C ILE A 88 17.37 4.98 6.89
N ALA A 89 18.51 5.35 7.49
CA ALA A 89 18.96 4.81 8.77
C ALA A 89 18.11 5.23 9.99
N LEU A 90 17.16 6.16 9.81
CA LEU A 90 16.44 6.81 10.91
C LEU A 90 15.68 5.82 11.79
N GLY A 91 14.94 4.89 11.19
CA GLY A 91 14.10 3.93 11.92
C GLY A 91 14.89 3.01 12.86
N LEU A 92 16.15 2.68 12.51
CA LEU A 92 17.01 1.84 13.34
C LEU A 92 17.57 2.57 14.57
N LYS A 93 17.45 3.90 14.64
CA LYS A 93 17.89 4.66 15.83
C LYS A 93 17.12 4.25 17.08
N ALA A 94 15.84 3.97 16.95
CA ALA A 94 14.99 3.51 18.06
C ALA A 94 15.38 2.12 18.59
N ARG A 95 16.07 1.31 17.78
CA ARG A 95 16.52 -0.06 18.12
C ARG A 95 17.89 -0.11 18.83
N ARG A 96 18.44 1.04 19.24
CA ARG A 96 19.75 1.18 19.91
C ARG A 96 20.95 0.62 19.11
N ILE A 97 20.81 0.50 17.78
CA ILE A 97 21.89 0.07 16.88
C ILE A 97 22.87 1.24 16.72
N SER A 98 24.19 0.97 16.72
CA SER A 98 25.22 2.00 16.55
C SER A 98 25.08 2.77 15.24
N LYS A 99 25.55 4.03 15.19
CA LYS A 99 25.45 4.86 13.97
C LYS A 99 26.11 4.18 12.78
N GLN A 100 27.30 3.61 12.98
CA GLN A 100 28.06 2.93 11.93
C GLN A 100 27.30 1.73 11.36
N GLN A 101 26.76 0.87 12.21
CA GLN A 101 25.97 -0.29 11.78
C GLN A 101 24.68 0.10 11.06
N ARG A 102 23.98 1.13 11.55
CA ARG A 102 22.76 1.63 10.87
C ARG A 102 23.06 2.15 9.47
N GLN A 103 24.14 2.93 9.33
CA GLN A 103 24.54 3.49 8.03
C GLN A 103 25.04 2.39 7.08
N GLN A 104 25.74 1.38 7.59
CA GLN A 104 26.13 0.23 6.78
C GLN A 104 24.91 -0.50 6.23
N GLN A 105 23.96 -0.89 7.09
CA GLN A 105 22.73 -1.58 6.67
C GLN A 105 21.88 -0.73 5.72
N ALA A 106 21.78 0.58 5.99
CA ALA A 106 21.09 1.53 5.11
C ALA A 106 21.75 1.61 3.73
N GLY A 107 23.07 1.66 3.66
CA GLY A 107 23.83 1.69 2.41
C GLY A 107 23.70 0.39 1.61
N GLU A 108 23.68 -0.76 2.27
CA GLU A 108 23.48 -2.05 1.63
C GLU A 108 22.10 -2.17 0.99
N LEU A 109 21.03 -1.77 1.73
CA LEU A 109 19.67 -1.78 1.20
C LEU A 109 19.47 -0.74 0.10
N ALA A 110 20.03 0.46 0.26
CA ALA A 110 19.92 1.52 -0.74
C ALA A 110 20.53 1.13 -2.09
N ARG A 111 21.67 0.43 -2.08
CA ARG A 111 22.27 -0.12 -3.32
C ARG A 111 21.36 -1.13 -4.02
N GLN A 112 20.66 -1.99 -3.26
CA GLN A 112 19.67 -2.91 -3.83
C GLN A 112 18.49 -2.18 -4.48
N LEU A 113 18.18 -0.96 -4.00
CA LEU A 113 17.16 -0.06 -4.55
C LEU A 113 17.70 0.87 -5.64
N GLY A 114 18.90 0.62 -6.17
CA GLY A 114 19.49 1.38 -7.27
C GLY A 114 19.97 2.80 -6.90
N LEU A 115 20.28 3.05 -5.63
CA LEU A 115 20.90 4.31 -5.17
C LEU A 115 22.41 4.14 -5.11
N SER A 116 23.15 5.05 -5.73
CA SER A 116 24.61 5.07 -5.72
C SER A 116 25.17 5.56 -4.37
N ALA A 117 26.47 5.35 -4.15
CA ALA A 117 27.14 5.86 -2.95
C ALA A 117 27.07 7.40 -2.88
N ASP A 118 27.18 8.08 -4.02
CA ASP A 118 27.11 9.53 -4.10
C ASP A 118 25.70 10.05 -3.79
N ASP A 119 24.65 9.32 -4.22
CA ASP A 119 23.27 9.68 -3.92
C ASP A 119 22.97 9.63 -2.42
N LEU A 120 23.63 8.73 -1.69
CA LEU A 120 23.45 8.58 -0.25
C LEU A 120 23.93 9.79 0.56
N LEU A 121 24.83 10.58 -0.01
CA LEU A 121 25.36 11.80 0.63
C LEU A 121 24.47 13.02 0.38
N LYS A 122 23.61 12.98 -0.65
CA LYS A 122 22.73 14.07 -1.04
C LYS A 122 21.62 14.31 -0.03
N TYR A 123 21.18 15.55 0.06
CA TYR A 123 20.00 15.97 0.79
C TYR A 123 18.73 15.84 -0.09
N PRO A 124 17.53 15.81 0.50
CA PRO A 124 16.28 15.59 -0.26
C PRO A 124 16.09 16.53 -1.45
N HIS A 125 16.46 17.81 -1.33
CA HIS A 125 16.34 18.81 -2.41
C HIS A 125 17.31 18.59 -3.58
N GLU A 126 18.33 17.76 -3.41
CA GLU A 126 19.31 17.39 -4.45
C GLU A 126 18.94 16.07 -5.16
N LEU A 127 17.88 15.39 -4.70
CA LEU A 127 17.42 14.13 -5.22
C LEU A 127 16.24 14.34 -6.18
N SER A 128 16.18 13.57 -7.27
CA SER A 128 14.99 13.48 -8.10
C SER A 128 13.81 12.88 -7.31
N GLY A 129 12.58 13.11 -7.77
CA GLY A 129 11.38 12.54 -7.13
C GLY A 129 11.44 11.00 -7.00
N GLY A 130 11.91 10.33 -8.05
CA GLY A 130 12.11 8.87 -8.02
C GLY A 130 13.19 8.43 -7.04
N MET A 131 14.28 9.21 -6.87
CA MET A 131 15.28 8.91 -5.84
C MET A 131 14.73 9.13 -4.44
N GLN A 132 13.95 10.20 -4.22
CA GLN A 132 13.30 10.44 -2.93
C GLN A 132 12.34 9.30 -2.57
N SER A 133 11.56 8.78 -3.53
CA SER A 133 10.66 7.64 -3.34
C SER A 133 11.43 6.37 -2.96
N ARG A 134 12.57 6.11 -3.62
CA ARG A 134 13.46 4.98 -3.26
C ARG A 134 14.06 5.11 -1.86
N VAL A 135 14.45 6.31 -1.46
CA VAL A 135 14.94 6.59 -0.10
C VAL A 135 13.83 6.34 0.93
N ALA A 136 12.58 6.77 0.64
CA ALA A 136 11.44 6.54 1.51
C ALA A 136 11.10 5.04 1.62
N LEU A 137 11.14 4.30 0.52
CA LEU A 137 10.94 2.84 0.50
C LEU A 137 12.05 2.15 1.29
N ALA A 138 13.32 2.50 1.08
CA ALA A 138 14.45 1.97 1.85
C ALA A 138 14.26 2.21 3.35
N ARG A 139 13.85 3.42 3.74
CA ARG A 139 13.57 3.77 5.13
C ARG A 139 12.49 2.89 5.76
N ALA A 140 11.43 2.58 4.99
CA ALA A 140 10.34 1.73 5.43
C ALA A 140 10.76 0.26 5.55
N LEU A 141 11.53 -0.27 4.59
CA LEU A 141 11.98 -1.67 4.58
C LEU A 141 13.07 -1.96 5.61
N LEU A 142 13.94 -0.97 5.91
CA LEU A 142 15.10 -1.18 6.79
C LEU A 142 14.72 -1.58 8.22
N VAL A 143 13.54 -1.19 8.69
CA VAL A 143 13.07 -1.55 10.03
C VAL A 143 12.49 -2.97 10.11
N GLU A 144 12.50 -3.72 8.99
CA GLU A 144 11.93 -5.06 8.87
C GLU A 144 10.51 -5.12 9.45
N PRO A 145 9.56 -4.41 8.82
CA PRO A 145 8.19 -4.34 9.33
C PRO A 145 7.48 -5.68 9.19
N GLU A 146 6.56 -5.97 10.11
CA GLU A 146 5.58 -7.04 9.99
C GLU A 146 4.38 -6.60 9.15
N LEU A 147 4.04 -5.30 9.24
CA LEU A 147 3.04 -4.64 8.40
C LEU A 147 3.68 -3.45 7.66
N LEU A 148 3.64 -3.49 6.34
CA LEU A 148 4.14 -2.44 5.46
C LEU A 148 2.95 -1.77 4.77
N LEU A 149 2.79 -0.47 4.98
CA LEU A 149 1.75 0.35 4.38
C LEU A 149 2.37 1.25 3.32
N LEU A 150 1.91 1.14 2.07
CA LEU A 150 2.47 1.82 0.92
C LEU A 150 1.39 2.67 0.24
N ASP A 151 1.59 3.98 0.17
CA ASP A 151 0.70 4.90 -0.52
C ASP A 151 1.34 5.36 -1.83
N GLU A 152 0.90 4.81 -2.96
CA GLU A 152 1.40 5.06 -4.32
C GLU A 152 2.94 4.98 -4.46
N PRO A 153 3.57 3.89 -4.00
CA PRO A 153 5.03 3.85 -3.79
C PRO A 153 5.86 4.00 -5.08
N PHE A 154 5.27 3.73 -6.24
CA PHE A 154 5.99 3.69 -7.51
C PHE A 154 5.52 4.74 -8.52
N SER A 155 4.59 5.64 -8.16
CA SER A 155 3.98 6.63 -9.07
C SER A 155 5.01 7.58 -9.72
N ALA A 156 6.10 7.92 -9.01
CA ALA A 156 7.15 8.83 -9.47
C ALA A 156 8.30 8.16 -10.22
N LEU A 157 8.18 6.86 -10.59
CA LEU A 157 9.25 6.08 -11.18
C LEU A 157 9.00 5.79 -12.66
N ASP A 158 10.08 5.68 -13.43
CA ASP A 158 10.03 5.17 -14.81
C ASP A 158 9.75 3.67 -14.87
N ILE A 159 9.30 3.18 -16.02
CA ILE A 159 8.82 1.80 -16.21
C ILE A 159 9.91 0.77 -15.91
N GLY A 160 11.15 1.00 -16.37
CA GLY A 160 12.25 0.05 -16.17
C GLY A 160 12.56 -0.15 -14.70
N LEU A 161 12.68 0.97 -13.97
CA LEU A 161 12.95 0.96 -12.54
C LEU A 161 11.79 0.38 -11.73
N LYS A 162 10.53 0.66 -12.13
CA LYS A 162 9.35 0.03 -11.49
C LYS A 162 9.47 -1.49 -11.48
N LEU A 163 9.80 -2.11 -12.64
CA LEU A 163 9.89 -3.56 -12.75
C LEU A 163 10.96 -4.17 -11.83
N GLU A 164 12.11 -3.52 -11.71
CA GLU A 164 13.16 -3.94 -10.78
C GLU A 164 12.71 -3.87 -9.32
N LEU A 165 12.03 -2.77 -8.95
CA LEU A 165 11.55 -2.55 -7.59
C LEU A 165 10.38 -3.47 -7.22
N TYR A 166 9.50 -3.80 -8.16
CA TYR A 166 8.45 -4.81 -7.95
C TYR A 166 9.07 -6.17 -7.58
N GLN A 167 10.09 -6.60 -8.31
CA GLN A 167 10.77 -7.86 -8.02
C GLN A 167 11.49 -7.83 -6.67
N LEU A 168 12.09 -6.68 -6.32
CA LEU A 168 12.76 -6.52 -5.03
C LEU A 168 11.76 -6.55 -3.87
N LEU A 169 10.67 -5.76 -3.97
CA LEU A 169 9.62 -5.73 -2.94
C LEU A 169 9.02 -7.12 -2.75
N ARG A 170 8.70 -7.82 -3.84
CA ARG A 170 8.13 -9.15 -3.78
C ARG A 170 9.08 -10.14 -3.08
N ARG A 171 10.36 -10.19 -3.47
CA ARG A 171 11.38 -11.05 -2.81
C ARG A 171 11.53 -10.70 -1.32
N TYR A 172 11.43 -9.41 -0.98
CA TYR A 172 11.48 -8.95 0.40
C TYR A 172 10.27 -9.47 1.20
N VAL A 173 9.06 -9.28 0.66
CA VAL A 173 7.79 -9.71 1.27
C VAL A 173 7.79 -11.22 1.51
N GLU A 174 8.10 -12.01 0.49
CA GLU A 174 8.17 -13.48 0.57
C GLU A 174 9.20 -13.94 1.63
N ARG A 175 10.42 -13.38 1.60
CA ARG A 175 11.50 -13.79 2.52
C ARG A 175 11.21 -13.42 3.98
N LYS A 176 10.57 -12.28 4.22
CA LYS A 176 10.32 -11.75 5.57
C LYS A 176 8.91 -12.06 6.08
N ASN A 177 8.07 -12.66 5.26
CA ASN A 177 6.64 -12.89 5.54
C ASN A 177 5.93 -11.60 5.99
N THR A 178 6.23 -10.49 5.29
CA THR A 178 5.70 -9.16 5.58
C THR A 178 4.29 -9.04 5.03
N THR A 179 3.35 -8.60 5.85
CA THR A 179 2.01 -8.23 5.38
C THR A 179 2.07 -6.85 4.74
N VAL A 180 1.41 -6.68 3.59
CA VAL A 180 1.44 -5.41 2.85
C VAL A 180 0.03 -4.92 2.58
N ILE A 181 -0.22 -3.62 2.81
CA ILE A 181 -1.37 -2.92 2.24
C ILE A 181 -0.82 -1.83 1.34
N MET A 182 -1.17 -1.89 0.07
CA MET A 182 -0.67 -0.98 -0.95
C MET A 182 -1.82 -0.23 -1.61
N ILE A 183 -1.68 1.09 -1.71
CA ILE A 183 -2.55 1.93 -2.53
C ILE A 183 -1.91 2.11 -3.88
N THR A 184 -2.67 1.89 -4.93
CA THR A 184 -2.29 2.21 -6.30
C THR A 184 -3.50 2.55 -7.15
N HIS A 185 -3.32 3.35 -8.19
CA HIS A 185 -4.30 3.59 -9.25
C HIS A 185 -4.00 2.75 -10.51
N ASP A 186 -2.91 1.98 -10.51
CA ASP A 186 -2.47 1.13 -11.61
C ASP A 186 -2.92 -0.33 -11.36
N LEU A 187 -3.90 -0.80 -12.13
CA LEU A 187 -4.40 -2.18 -12.02
C LEU A 187 -3.32 -3.23 -12.37
N MET A 188 -2.41 -2.93 -13.30
CA MET A 188 -1.34 -3.86 -13.63
C MET A 188 -0.37 -4.02 -12.46
N GLU A 189 -0.10 -2.93 -11.74
CA GLU A 189 0.70 -2.95 -10.52
C GLU A 189 0.01 -3.78 -9.43
N ALA A 190 -1.30 -3.56 -9.22
CA ALA A 190 -2.09 -4.34 -8.27
C ALA A 190 -2.09 -5.83 -8.62
N VAL A 191 -2.35 -6.21 -9.87
CA VAL A 191 -2.36 -7.61 -10.34
C VAL A 191 -0.99 -8.26 -10.21
N ARG A 192 0.08 -7.49 -10.41
CA ARG A 192 1.46 -8.00 -10.31
C ARG A 192 1.87 -8.31 -8.87
N LEU A 193 1.46 -7.47 -7.91
CA LEU A 193 2.01 -7.47 -6.55
C LEU A 193 1.06 -7.99 -5.47
N ALA A 194 -0.26 -7.89 -5.67
CA ALA A 194 -1.22 -8.24 -4.63
C ALA A 194 -1.67 -9.72 -4.69
N ASP A 195 -2.08 -10.23 -3.54
CA ASP A 195 -2.83 -11.49 -3.43
C ASP A 195 -4.33 -11.20 -3.54
N ASN A 196 -4.74 -10.00 -3.14
CA ASN A 196 -6.13 -9.57 -3.16
C ASN A 196 -6.23 -8.10 -3.54
N ILE A 197 -7.25 -7.73 -4.32
CA ILE A 197 -7.52 -6.35 -4.75
C ILE A 197 -8.88 -5.92 -4.22
N LEU A 198 -8.92 -4.83 -3.46
CA LEU A 198 -10.17 -4.18 -3.06
C LEU A 198 -10.39 -2.92 -3.90
N MET A 199 -11.53 -2.87 -4.59
CA MET A 199 -11.98 -1.71 -5.33
C MET A 199 -12.78 -0.78 -4.43
N MET A 200 -12.39 0.48 -4.36
CA MET A 200 -13.07 1.52 -3.59
C MET A 200 -13.75 2.54 -4.50
N ALA A 201 -14.97 2.95 -4.13
CA ALA A 201 -15.70 4.07 -4.75
C ALA A 201 -15.50 5.36 -3.94
N PRO A 202 -15.66 6.53 -4.57
CA PRO A 202 -15.70 7.83 -3.87
C PRO A 202 -17.08 8.15 -3.27
N GLU A 203 -17.12 9.17 -2.44
CA GLU A 203 -18.26 10.00 -2.02
C GLU A 203 -19.48 9.28 -1.40
N PRO A 204 -19.37 8.73 -0.21
CA PRO A 204 -18.19 8.47 0.60
C PRO A 204 -17.44 7.22 0.16
N GLY A 205 -16.17 7.13 0.56
CA GLY A 205 -15.33 5.97 0.29
C GLY A 205 -15.91 4.69 0.87
N ARG A 206 -16.14 3.70 0.01
CA ARG A 206 -16.67 2.37 0.37
C ARG A 206 -16.03 1.30 -0.50
N ILE A 207 -16.01 0.07 -0.02
CA ILE A 207 -15.56 -1.08 -0.80
C ILE A 207 -16.69 -1.50 -1.74
N LEU A 208 -16.41 -1.53 -3.05
CA LEU A 208 -17.35 -1.98 -4.09
C LEU A 208 -17.24 -3.47 -4.36
N ALA A 209 -16.01 -3.97 -4.43
CA ALA A 209 -15.74 -5.35 -4.78
C ALA A 209 -14.36 -5.79 -4.27
N GLU A 210 -14.21 -7.09 -4.13
CA GLU A 210 -12.98 -7.78 -3.77
C GLU A 210 -12.64 -8.79 -4.87
N PHE A 211 -11.38 -8.81 -5.29
CA PHE A 211 -10.87 -9.66 -6.37
C PHE A 211 -9.66 -10.44 -5.87
N PRO A 212 -9.85 -11.67 -5.36
CA PRO A 212 -8.75 -12.53 -4.98
C PRO A 212 -8.00 -13.04 -6.22
N LEU A 213 -6.68 -12.94 -6.20
CA LEU A 213 -5.81 -13.39 -7.27
C LEU A 213 -5.23 -14.76 -6.94
N THR A 214 -5.86 -15.81 -7.44
CA THR A 214 -5.54 -17.20 -7.10
C THR A 214 -4.25 -17.72 -7.74
N GLN A 215 -3.76 -17.08 -8.83
CA GLN A 215 -2.52 -17.47 -9.48
C GLN A 215 -1.32 -17.16 -8.57
N PRO A 216 -0.48 -18.15 -8.23
CA PRO A 216 0.72 -17.90 -7.45
C PRO A 216 1.66 -16.88 -8.14
N HIS A 217 2.27 -16.00 -7.38
CA HIS A 217 3.15 -14.96 -7.93
C HIS A 217 4.24 -15.48 -8.86
N ALA A 218 4.84 -16.65 -8.53
CA ALA A 218 5.88 -17.27 -9.36
C ALA A 218 5.42 -17.67 -10.78
N GLN A 219 4.11 -17.78 -10.98
CA GLN A 219 3.46 -18.17 -12.24
C GLN A 219 2.83 -16.98 -12.97
N ARG A 220 2.90 -15.76 -12.43
CA ARG A 220 2.37 -14.54 -13.05
C ARG A 220 3.39 -13.96 -14.01
N ASP A 221 3.32 -14.38 -15.28
CA ASP A 221 4.06 -13.75 -16.36
C ASP A 221 3.38 -12.45 -16.83
N ASP A 222 4.06 -11.68 -17.69
CA ASP A 222 3.53 -10.40 -18.18
C ASP A 222 2.25 -10.58 -19.00
N ASN A 223 2.08 -11.69 -19.71
CA ASN A 223 0.87 -12.00 -20.47
C ASN A 223 -0.33 -12.24 -19.55
N TRP A 224 -0.12 -12.99 -18.48
CA TRP A 224 -1.16 -13.24 -17.49
C TRP A 224 -1.55 -11.93 -16.79
N ILE A 225 -0.57 -11.12 -16.37
CA ILE A 225 -0.81 -9.83 -15.72
C ILE A 225 -1.63 -8.93 -16.64
N TYR A 226 -1.24 -8.81 -17.91
CA TYR A 226 -1.96 -7.99 -18.88
C TYR A 226 -3.42 -8.47 -19.07
N ARG A 227 -3.64 -9.77 -19.33
CA ARG A 227 -4.99 -10.33 -19.51
C ARG A 227 -5.86 -10.12 -18.28
N THR A 228 -5.35 -10.46 -17.10
CA THR A 228 -6.09 -10.31 -15.84
C THR A 228 -6.43 -8.84 -15.58
N SER A 229 -5.52 -7.90 -15.88
CA SER A 229 -5.80 -6.48 -15.74
C SER A 229 -6.91 -6.01 -16.69
N VAL A 230 -6.91 -6.50 -17.94
CA VAL A 230 -7.98 -6.19 -18.91
C VAL A 230 -9.32 -6.80 -18.48
N GLU A 231 -9.32 -8.04 -18.00
CA GLU A 231 -10.52 -8.70 -17.47
C GLU A 231 -11.09 -7.94 -16.26
N LEU A 232 -10.24 -7.48 -15.35
CA LEU A 232 -10.65 -6.66 -14.21
C LEU A 232 -11.23 -5.32 -14.67
N MET A 233 -10.60 -4.65 -15.66
CA MET A 233 -11.11 -3.40 -16.22
C MET A 233 -12.51 -3.53 -16.85
N GLN A 234 -12.89 -4.73 -17.31
CA GLN A 234 -14.22 -5.01 -17.86
C GLN A 234 -15.28 -5.28 -16.79
N GLN A 235 -14.87 -5.53 -15.54
CA GLN A 235 -15.80 -5.78 -14.44
C GLN A 235 -16.64 -4.52 -14.15
N PRO A 236 -17.98 -4.65 -14.02
CA PRO A 236 -18.85 -3.49 -13.78
C PRO A 236 -18.44 -2.67 -12.55
N MET A 237 -18.02 -3.33 -11.46
CA MET A 237 -17.61 -2.65 -10.23
C MET A 237 -16.29 -1.88 -10.40
N VAL A 238 -15.37 -2.37 -11.23
CA VAL A 238 -14.12 -1.65 -11.56
C VAL A 238 -14.42 -0.45 -12.45
N ARG A 239 -15.26 -0.62 -13.46
CA ARG A 239 -15.70 0.48 -14.33
C ARG A 239 -16.41 1.57 -13.54
N LEU A 240 -17.34 1.17 -12.65
CA LEU A 240 -18.04 2.07 -11.75
C LEU A 240 -17.04 2.81 -10.83
N GLY A 241 -16.13 2.09 -10.21
CA GLY A 241 -15.17 2.65 -9.27
C GLY A 241 -14.19 3.63 -9.91
N PHE A 242 -13.79 3.43 -11.17
CA PHE A 242 -12.95 4.36 -11.93
C PHE A 242 -13.74 5.39 -12.75
N GLU A 243 -15.07 5.42 -12.63
CA GLU A 243 -15.95 6.34 -13.38
C GLU A 243 -15.75 6.24 -14.91
N LEU A 244 -15.43 5.02 -15.41
CA LEU A 244 -15.11 4.80 -16.82
C LEU A 244 -16.33 4.88 -17.74
N ASP A 245 -17.54 4.75 -17.21
CA ASP A 245 -18.80 4.78 -17.96
C ASP A 245 -19.34 6.21 -18.15
N GLY A 246 -18.46 7.16 -18.33
CA GLY A 246 -18.63 8.60 -18.38
C GLY A 246 -19.99 9.11 -18.82
N ILE A 247 -20.54 10.05 -18.03
CA ILE A 247 -21.67 10.94 -18.33
C ILE A 247 -23.03 10.21 -18.44
N GLY A 248 -23.64 9.90 -17.28
CA GLY A 248 -25.01 9.46 -17.26
C GLY A 248 -25.46 8.59 -16.10
N ILE A 249 -24.83 8.60 -14.96
CA ILE A 249 -25.39 7.94 -13.77
C ILE A 249 -26.16 8.97 -12.94
N GLY A 250 -27.32 9.39 -13.49
CA GLY A 250 -28.39 9.84 -12.64
C GLY A 250 -28.93 8.65 -11.87
N GLN A 251 -28.76 8.68 -10.55
CA GLN A 251 -29.50 7.88 -9.55
C GLN A 251 -29.83 6.42 -9.95
N GLN A 252 -28.84 5.57 -10.14
CA GLN A 252 -29.05 4.14 -10.00
C GLN A 252 -28.69 3.75 -8.57
N GLU A 253 -29.65 3.16 -7.86
CA GLU A 253 -29.44 2.57 -6.55
C GLU A 253 -28.30 1.56 -6.62
N LEU A 254 -27.23 1.83 -5.90
CA LEU A 254 -26.07 0.95 -5.82
C LEU A 254 -26.48 -0.35 -5.10
N PRO A 255 -26.01 -1.51 -5.56
CA PRO A 255 -26.29 -2.76 -4.88
C PRO A 255 -25.79 -2.68 -3.42
N GLN A 256 -26.62 -3.14 -2.49
CA GLN A 256 -26.28 -3.21 -1.09
C GLN A 256 -25.08 -4.14 -0.90
N PRO A 257 -24.18 -3.88 0.07
CA PRO A 257 -23.04 -4.74 0.34
C PRO A 257 -23.51 -6.16 0.63
N VAL A 258 -22.87 -7.12 -0.03
CA VAL A 258 -23.12 -8.55 0.19
C VAL A 258 -22.76 -8.86 1.66
N ALA A 259 -23.74 -9.15 2.46
CA ALA A 259 -23.51 -9.64 3.82
C ALA A 259 -22.72 -10.96 3.72
N HIS A 260 -21.51 -10.98 4.26
CA HIS A 260 -20.74 -12.20 4.42
C HIS A 260 -21.59 -13.16 5.28
N GLY A 261 -22.12 -14.21 4.64
CA GLY A 261 -22.88 -15.26 5.29
C GLY A 261 -22.02 -15.88 6.38
N GLY A 262 -22.40 -15.63 7.64
CA GLY A 262 -21.85 -16.36 8.76
C GLY A 262 -22.14 -17.85 8.57
N CYS A 263 -21.12 -18.68 8.65
CA CYS A 263 -21.28 -20.09 8.91
C CYS A 263 -22.03 -20.23 10.24
N ALA A 264 -23.25 -20.72 10.17
CA ALA A 264 -23.97 -21.22 11.34
C ALA A 264 -23.41 -22.59 11.75
N PRO A 265 -23.60 -23.04 13.01
CA PRO A 265 -22.83 -24.01 13.75
C PRO A 265 -22.85 -25.45 13.20
#